data_2690489a65ab025ec28f52f107c62184
#
_entry.id   2690489a65ab025ec28f52f107c62184
#
_cell.length_a   1.000
_cell.length_b   1.000
_cell.length_c   1.000
_cell.angle_alpha   90.00
_cell.angle_beta   90.00
_cell.angle_gamma   90.00
#
_symmetry.space_group_name_H-M   'P 1'
#
loop_
_entity.id
_entity.type
_entity.pdbx_description
1 polymer ?
#
loop_
_entity_poly.entity_id
_entity_poly.type
_entity_poly.pdbx_seq_one_letter_code
_entity_poly.pdbx_strand_id
1 'polypeptide(L)'
;MKKLMLSAAALAMTAGAASAQEAVKMGVLLSFTGPIESLTPAMAAGAEMAISEVSGDANFMGGSTVEPVRADATCIDAAAATAAAERLVTSDGVAGIMGADCSGVTTAVLANVGVPNGVVMISPSATSPALSTAEDDGLFFRTAPSDARQGEVLAQILNEKGISSVAVTYTNNDYGKGFADAFEAAFTAAGGTITTSAAHEDGKGDYSAEVGALASAGGDALVVLGYVDQGGAGIIQGALDTGAFDMFALGDGMIGDSLTDRFGADIDGTIGTAPGSDNEGGQIFATMAEGAGIDGTSVYAGESYDAAALILLAMAKAGSSAGSDYKGEIIDIANAPGEPILPGELSKALQIIADGGDVDYQGATGVELVEPGEAAGSYAEYTVQDGALSVVGYR
;
A
#
# COMPACT_ATOMS: atom_id res chain seq x y z
N MET A 1 84.35 -15.41 25.05
CA MET A 1 83.03 -15.35 25.65
C MET A 1 82.22 -14.41 24.86
N LYS A 2 81.50 -14.93 23.85
CA LYS A 2 80.65 -14.14 22.92
C LYS A 2 79.20 -14.28 23.38
N LYS A 3 78.58 -13.16 23.76
CA LYS A 3 77.14 -13.08 24.08
C LYS A 3 76.37 -12.93 22.78
N LEU A 4 75.53 -13.92 22.42
CA LEU A 4 74.55 -13.84 21.39
C LEU A 4 73.35 -13.10 22.00
N MET A 5 72.92 -11.97 21.41
CA MET A 5 71.64 -11.33 21.63
C MET A 5 70.68 -11.89 20.61
N LEU A 6 69.64 -12.60 21.03
CA LEU A 6 68.45 -12.95 20.22
C LEU A 6 67.50 -11.77 20.31
N SER A 7 67.29 -11.10 19.18
CA SER A 7 66.16 -10.12 18.99
C SER A 7 64.92 -10.89 18.55
N ALA A 8 63.96 -11.04 19.43
CA ALA A 8 62.64 -11.53 19.09
C ALA A 8 61.79 -10.36 18.51
N ALA A 9 61.53 -10.38 17.21
CA ALA A 9 60.57 -9.47 16.57
C ALA A 9 59.14 -10.00 16.85
N ALA A 10 58.43 -9.33 17.74
CA ALA A 10 56.98 -9.58 17.92
C ALA A 10 56.20 -8.97 16.76
N LEU A 11 55.74 -9.79 15.81
CA LEU A 11 54.72 -9.40 14.84
C LEU A 11 53.39 -9.27 15.56
N ALA A 12 52.96 -8.06 15.87
CA ALA A 12 51.61 -7.79 16.30
C ALA A 12 50.67 -7.97 15.10
N MET A 13 50.00 -9.12 14.99
CA MET A 13 48.84 -9.28 14.11
C MET A 13 47.69 -8.47 14.74
N THR A 14 47.43 -7.29 14.21
CA THR A 14 46.13 -6.62 14.41
C THR A 14 45.12 -7.40 13.61
N ALA A 15 44.48 -8.39 14.23
CA ALA A 15 43.22 -8.92 13.73
C ALA A 15 42.21 -7.77 13.83
N GLY A 16 41.97 -7.09 12.72
CA GLY A 16 40.80 -6.22 12.58
C GLY A 16 39.57 -7.08 12.86
N ALA A 17 38.92 -6.85 13.99
CA ALA A 17 37.59 -7.34 14.19
C ALA A 17 36.74 -6.71 13.08
N ALA A 18 36.42 -7.46 12.02
CA ALA A 18 35.30 -7.13 11.18
C ALA A 18 34.09 -7.21 12.12
N SER A 19 33.65 -6.06 12.65
CA SER A 19 32.34 -5.99 13.24
C SER A 19 31.39 -6.39 12.12
N ALA A 20 30.70 -7.51 12.24
CA ALA A 20 29.56 -7.80 11.40
C ALA A 20 28.64 -6.60 11.55
N GLN A 21 28.41 -5.87 10.44
CA GLN A 21 27.50 -4.76 10.42
C GLN A 21 26.13 -5.33 10.76
N GLU A 22 25.46 -4.76 11.75
CA GLU A 22 24.16 -5.24 12.18
C GLU A 22 23.16 -5.04 11.05
N ALA A 23 22.32 -6.05 10.78
CA ALA A 23 21.32 -5.97 9.73
C ALA A 23 20.32 -4.86 10.05
N VAL A 24 19.99 -4.04 9.07
CA VAL A 24 18.86 -3.11 9.16
C VAL A 24 17.58 -3.93 9.05
N LYS A 25 16.68 -3.84 10.03
CA LYS A 25 15.39 -4.52 9.98
C LYS A 25 14.31 -3.57 9.50
N MET A 26 13.46 -4.05 8.60
CA MET A 26 12.31 -3.33 8.05
C MET A 26 11.03 -4.07 8.36
N GLY A 27 10.06 -3.39 8.98
CA GLY A 27 8.75 -3.93 9.25
C GLY A 27 7.92 -4.05 7.98
N VAL A 28 7.29 -5.20 7.77
CA VAL A 28 6.26 -5.44 6.75
C VAL A 28 4.97 -5.71 7.50
N LEU A 29 4.21 -4.63 7.73
CA LEU A 29 3.00 -4.66 8.55
C LEU A 29 1.78 -4.65 7.63
N LEU A 30 1.24 -5.83 7.35
CA LEU A 30 0.11 -6.05 6.47
C LEU A 30 -0.90 -7.00 7.10
N SER A 31 -2.14 -6.97 6.62
CA SER A 31 -3.24 -7.79 7.14
C SER A 31 -3.21 -9.19 6.52
N PHE A 32 -2.29 -10.03 7.01
CA PHE A 32 -2.17 -11.43 6.58
C PHE A 32 -3.38 -12.27 6.98
N THR A 33 -4.22 -11.77 7.87
CA THR A 33 -5.55 -12.27 8.19
C THR A 33 -6.56 -11.14 8.12
N GLY A 34 -7.82 -11.44 7.77
CA GLY A 34 -8.89 -10.45 7.75
C GLY A 34 -9.48 -10.20 6.37
N PRO A 35 -10.13 -9.04 6.16
CA PRO A 35 -11.01 -8.84 5.02
C PRO A 35 -10.31 -8.54 3.68
N ILE A 36 -8.96 -8.47 3.66
CA ILE A 36 -8.15 -8.33 2.42
C ILE A 36 -6.99 -9.32 2.38
N GLU A 37 -7.10 -10.46 3.08
CA GLU A 37 -6.02 -11.44 3.20
C GLU A 37 -5.57 -12.01 1.84
N SER A 38 -6.43 -12.00 0.83
CA SER A 38 -6.11 -12.45 -0.53
C SER A 38 -5.13 -11.52 -1.26
N LEU A 39 -5.07 -10.23 -0.92
CA LEU A 39 -4.21 -9.24 -1.56
C LEU A 39 -2.79 -9.18 -0.94
N THR A 40 -2.69 -9.44 0.36
CA THR A 40 -1.46 -9.19 1.12
C THR A 40 -0.25 -10.06 0.76
N PRO A 41 -0.38 -11.30 0.22
CA PRO A 41 0.78 -12.06 -0.24
C PRO A 41 1.57 -11.36 -1.36
N ALA A 42 0.88 -10.78 -2.36
CA ALA A 42 1.52 -10.06 -3.45
C ALA A 42 2.13 -8.73 -2.96
N MET A 43 1.44 -8.02 -2.07
CA MET A 43 1.93 -6.80 -1.43
C MET A 43 3.23 -7.06 -0.65
N ALA A 44 3.24 -8.08 0.23
CA ALA A 44 4.43 -8.45 0.99
C ALA A 44 5.59 -8.84 0.08
N ALA A 45 5.31 -9.61 -0.96
CA ALA A 45 6.33 -10.05 -1.91
C ALA A 45 6.90 -8.85 -2.71
N GLY A 46 6.08 -7.89 -3.11
CA GLY A 46 6.53 -6.65 -3.76
C GLY A 46 7.51 -5.88 -2.89
N ALA A 47 7.17 -5.65 -1.62
CA ALA A 47 8.08 -4.99 -0.67
C ALA A 47 9.40 -5.77 -0.48
N GLU A 48 9.31 -7.09 -0.34
CA GLU A 48 10.49 -7.94 -0.15
C GLU A 48 11.39 -8.01 -1.39
N MET A 49 10.85 -7.80 -2.60
CA MET A 49 11.67 -7.62 -3.80
C MET A 49 12.54 -6.37 -3.70
N ALA A 50 11.99 -5.21 -3.33
CA ALA A 50 12.78 -3.99 -3.12
C ALA A 50 13.82 -4.17 -2.01
N ILE A 51 13.44 -4.80 -0.90
CA ILE A 51 14.37 -5.13 0.20
C ILE A 51 15.52 -6.00 -0.31
N SER A 52 15.23 -7.00 -1.14
CA SER A 52 16.24 -7.92 -1.69
C SER A 52 17.23 -7.22 -2.62
N GLU A 53 16.78 -6.24 -3.42
CA GLU A 53 17.65 -5.47 -4.31
C GLU A 53 18.66 -4.61 -3.54
N VAL A 54 18.27 -4.06 -2.40
CA VAL A 54 19.10 -3.16 -1.57
C VAL A 54 19.99 -3.95 -0.62
N SER A 55 19.55 -5.13 -0.16
CA SER A 55 20.22 -5.89 0.88
C SER A 55 21.62 -6.33 0.50
N GLY A 56 22.63 -5.84 1.23
CA GLY A 56 24.03 -6.18 1.00
C GLY A 56 24.70 -5.38 -0.11
N ASP A 57 24.02 -4.40 -0.73
CA ASP A 57 24.67 -3.46 -1.65
C ASP A 57 25.72 -2.63 -0.92
N ALA A 58 26.92 -2.51 -1.51
CA ALA A 58 28.04 -1.85 -0.87
C ALA A 58 27.79 -0.35 -0.55
N ASN A 59 26.87 0.29 -1.30
CA ASN A 59 26.49 1.69 -1.12
C ASN A 59 25.33 1.87 -0.13
N PHE A 60 24.63 0.78 0.27
CA PHE A 60 23.62 0.85 1.31
C PHE A 60 24.29 0.74 2.68
N MET A 61 24.40 1.87 3.39
CA MET A 61 24.88 1.94 4.78
C MET A 61 26.15 1.09 5.05
N GLY A 62 27.12 1.17 4.10
CA GLY A 62 28.39 0.45 4.20
C GLY A 62 28.32 -1.05 3.91
N GLY A 63 27.32 -1.50 3.16
CA GLY A 63 27.09 -2.92 2.81
C GLY A 63 26.23 -3.67 3.81
N SER A 64 25.39 -2.96 4.59
CA SER A 64 24.44 -3.58 5.52
C SER A 64 23.43 -4.45 4.77
N THR A 65 23.08 -5.58 5.36
CA THR A 65 21.93 -6.37 4.90
C THR A 65 20.64 -5.75 5.42
N VAL A 66 19.55 -5.97 4.69
CA VAL A 66 18.19 -5.61 5.13
C VAL A 66 17.41 -6.89 5.39
N GLU A 67 16.75 -6.98 6.54
CA GLU A 67 15.94 -8.11 6.95
C GLU A 67 14.46 -7.68 7.05
N PRO A 68 13.53 -8.23 6.24
CA PRO A 68 12.11 -7.97 6.40
C PRO A 68 11.58 -8.71 7.63
N VAL A 69 10.76 -8.03 8.43
CA VAL A 69 10.08 -8.60 9.60
C VAL A 69 8.57 -8.44 9.42
N ARG A 70 7.88 -9.53 9.10
CA ARG A 70 6.42 -9.51 8.89
C ARG A 70 5.67 -9.45 10.22
N ALA A 71 4.57 -8.69 10.22
CA ALA A 71 3.59 -8.66 11.30
C ALA A 71 2.19 -8.50 10.73
N ASP A 72 1.20 -9.10 11.39
CA ASP A 72 -0.20 -9.10 10.98
C ASP A 72 -0.93 -7.88 11.55
N ALA A 73 -1.45 -7.02 10.68
CA ALA A 73 -2.23 -5.83 11.04
C ALA A 73 -3.74 -6.11 11.13
N THR A 74 -4.21 -7.27 10.70
CA THR A 74 -5.62 -7.74 10.75
C THR A 74 -6.67 -6.86 10.03
N CYS A 75 -6.32 -5.69 9.54
CA CYS A 75 -7.15 -4.71 8.86
C CYS A 75 -8.23 -4.02 9.72
N ILE A 76 -8.93 -4.75 10.58
CA ILE A 76 -10.10 -4.24 11.32
C ILE A 76 -9.92 -4.19 12.84
N ASP A 77 -8.88 -4.82 13.39
CA ASP A 77 -8.60 -4.79 14.84
C ASP A 77 -7.43 -3.85 15.14
N ALA A 78 -7.76 -2.59 15.45
CA ALA A 78 -6.78 -1.56 15.76
C ALA A 78 -5.89 -1.91 16.97
N ALA A 79 -6.40 -2.67 17.94
CA ALA A 79 -5.62 -3.06 19.12
C ALA A 79 -4.59 -4.15 18.75
N ALA A 80 -4.98 -5.14 17.95
CA ALA A 80 -4.08 -6.17 17.45
C ALA A 80 -2.99 -5.56 16.55
N ALA A 81 -3.36 -4.67 15.62
CA ALA A 81 -2.41 -3.98 14.76
C ALA A 81 -1.40 -3.13 15.55
N THR A 82 -1.87 -2.38 16.55
CA THR A 82 -1.00 -1.58 17.44
C THR A 82 -0.03 -2.49 18.18
N ALA A 83 -0.49 -3.61 18.76
CA ALA A 83 0.39 -4.55 19.46
C ALA A 83 1.42 -5.20 18.52
N ALA A 84 1.04 -5.52 17.28
CA ALA A 84 1.95 -6.03 16.27
C ALA A 84 3.03 -5.00 15.90
N ALA A 85 2.66 -3.74 15.70
CA ALA A 85 3.57 -2.65 15.42
C ALA A 85 4.50 -2.35 16.61
N GLU A 86 3.98 -2.33 17.84
CA GLU A 86 4.80 -2.18 19.06
C GLU A 86 5.88 -3.26 19.15
N ARG A 87 5.54 -4.51 18.82
CA ARG A 87 6.52 -5.62 18.78
C ARG A 87 7.60 -5.34 17.73
N LEU A 88 7.21 -4.96 16.51
CA LEU A 88 8.16 -4.61 15.45
C LEU A 88 9.17 -3.55 15.92
N VAL A 89 8.68 -2.48 16.55
CA VAL A 89 9.51 -1.35 16.96
C VAL A 89 10.33 -1.67 18.20
N THR A 90 9.70 -2.18 19.27
CA THR A 90 10.36 -2.27 20.59
C THR A 90 11.10 -3.59 20.81
N SER A 91 10.68 -4.68 20.16
CA SER A 91 11.28 -6.01 20.35
C SER A 91 12.14 -6.41 19.16
N ASP A 92 11.64 -6.23 17.94
CA ASP A 92 12.38 -6.61 16.75
C ASP A 92 13.35 -5.51 16.31
N GLY A 93 13.10 -4.24 16.67
CA GLY A 93 13.98 -3.10 16.42
C GLY A 93 14.01 -2.69 14.95
N VAL A 94 12.83 -2.65 14.29
CA VAL A 94 12.74 -2.20 12.90
C VAL A 94 13.04 -0.71 12.79
N ALA A 95 13.71 -0.33 11.71
CA ALA A 95 14.12 1.04 11.43
C ALA A 95 13.06 1.87 10.69
N GLY A 96 12.09 1.19 10.06
CA GLY A 96 10.96 1.78 9.34
C GLY A 96 9.91 0.71 9.10
N ILE A 97 8.71 1.10 8.74
CA ILE A 97 7.58 0.21 8.49
C ILE A 97 6.99 0.48 7.10
N MET A 98 7.01 -0.52 6.23
CA MET A 98 6.13 -0.58 5.07
C MET A 98 4.78 -1.11 5.56
N GLY A 99 3.77 -0.27 5.49
CA GLY A 99 2.44 -0.52 6.07
C GLY A 99 1.96 0.61 7.02
N ALA A 100 0.84 0.44 7.73
CA ALA A 100 -0.07 -0.67 7.55
C ALA A 100 -0.88 -0.49 6.25
N ASP A 101 -1.70 -1.48 5.92
CA ASP A 101 -2.45 -1.53 4.67
C ASP A 101 -3.83 -0.87 4.77
N CYS A 102 -4.63 -1.18 5.77
CA CYS A 102 -5.98 -0.65 5.94
C CYS A 102 -5.99 0.67 6.73
N SER A 103 -6.77 1.66 6.29
CA SER A 103 -6.72 3.03 6.82
C SER A 103 -6.96 3.13 8.33
N GLY A 104 -7.96 2.43 8.88
CA GLY A 104 -8.28 2.51 10.31
C GLY A 104 -7.16 1.99 11.21
N VAL A 105 -6.54 0.86 10.85
CA VAL A 105 -5.39 0.33 11.61
C VAL A 105 -4.14 1.17 11.38
N THR A 106 -3.96 1.75 10.18
CA THR A 106 -2.86 2.69 9.89
C THR A 106 -2.95 3.92 10.78
N THR A 107 -4.14 4.54 10.89
CA THR A 107 -4.38 5.67 11.81
C THR A 107 -4.00 5.32 13.24
N ALA A 108 -4.43 4.15 13.72
CA ALA A 108 -4.16 3.70 15.09
C ALA A 108 -2.66 3.43 15.33
N VAL A 109 -1.99 2.74 14.41
CA VAL A 109 -0.56 2.43 14.51
C VAL A 109 0.28 3.71 14.42
N LEU A 110 -0.05 4.62 13.52
CA LEU A 110 0.64 5.90 13.39
C LEU A 110 0.59 6.69 14.69
N ALA A 111 -0.62 6.88 15.25
CA ALA A 111 -0.81 7.68 16.46
C ALA A 111 -0.20 7.04 17.72
N ASN A 112 -0.26 5.70 17.85
CA ASN A 112 0.13 5.03 19.08
C ASN A 112 1.56 4.47 19.04
N VAL A 113 2.13 4.20 17.85
CA VAL A 113 3.44 3.58 17.71
C VAL A 113 4.38 4.42 16.85
N GLY A 114 4.01 4.79 15.62
CA GLY A 114 4.87 5.49 14.68
C GLY A 114 5.37 6.81 15.25
N VAL A 115 4.45 7.73 15.54
CA VAL A 115 4.79 9.06 16.08
C VAL A 115 5.51 9.01 17.44
N PRO A 116 5.01 8.27 18.46
CA PRO A 116 5.67 8.22 19.75
C PRO A 116 7.10 7.67 19.72
N ASN A 117 7.42 6.79 18.76
CA ASN A 117 8.74 6.18 18.64
C ASN A 117 9.62 6.79 17.53
N GLY A 118 9.11 7.79 16.79
CA GLY A 118 9.84 8.42 15.70
C GLY A 118 10.13 7.47 14.52
N VAL A 119 9.24 6.51 14.25
CA VAL A 119 9.39 5.52 13.19
C VAL A 119 8.62 5.96 11.96
N VAL A 120 9.30 6.03 10.82
CA VAL A 120 8.66 6.33 9.54
C VAL A 120 7.79 5.16 9.10
N MET A 121 6.61 5.48 8.61
CA MET A 121 5.66 4.55 8.03
C MET A 121 5.33 4.98 6.61
N ILE A 122 5.45 4.08 5.64
CA ILE A 122 4.93 4.29 4.27
C ILE A 122 3.88 3.23 4.00
N SER A 123 2.62 3.67 3.89
CA SER A 123 1.52 2.76 3.56
C SER A 123 1.38 2.56 2.05
N PRO A 124 1.25 1.33 1.58
CA PRO A 124 0.99 1.06 0.17
C PRO A 124 -0.48 1.23 -0.21
N SER A 125 -1.42 1.23 0.75
CA SER A 125 -2.86 1.07 0.45
C SER A 125 -3.82 1.71 1.44
N ALA A 126 -3.35 2.48 2.42
CA ALA A 126 -4.22 3.23 3.32
C ALA A 126 -4.65 4.54 2.64
N THR A 127 -5.85 4.54 2.07
CA THR A 127 -6.34 5.58 1.15
C THR A 127 -7.24 6.64 1.78
N SER A 128 -7.72 6.44 3.03
CA SER A 128 -8.63 7.38 3.68
C SER A 128 -8.17 8.83 3.60
N PRO A 129 -9.06 9.78 3.24
CA PRO A 129 -8.75 11.22 3.27
C PRO A 129 -8.34 11.74 4.65
N ALA A 130 -8.74 11.07 5.72
CA ALA A 130 -8.37 11.47 7.08
C ALA A 130 -6.85 11.41 7.33
N LEU A 131 -6.13 10.52 6.63
CA LEU A 131 -4.69 10.40 6.72
C LEU A 131 -3.94 11.61 6.14
N SER A 132 -4.52 12.32 5.16
CA SER A 132 -3.94 13.57 4.62
C SER A 132 -3.86 14.71 5.64
N THR A 133 -4.57 14.60 6.76
CA THR A 133 -4.59 15.63 7.82
C THR A 133 -4.22 15.06 9.20
N ALA A 134 -3.67 13.86 9.24
CA ALA A 134 -3.22 13.25 10.48
C ALA A 134 -2.04 14.03 11.08
N GLU A 135 -2.00 14.12 12.41
CA GLU A 135 -0.84 14.67 13.13
C GLU A 135 0.25 13.59 13.18
N ASP A 136 1.18 13.62 12.23
CA ASP A 136 2.16 12.58 11.98
C ASP A 136 3.62 12.96 12.21
N ASP A 137 3.88 14.19 12.55
CA ASP A 137 5.24 14.77 12.70
C ASP A 137 6.13 14.56 11.45
N GLY A 138 5.54 14.40 10.24
CA GLY A 138 6.22 14.10 8.99
C GLY A 138 6.80 12.69 8.95
N LEU A 139 6.20 11.74 9.65
CA LEU A 139 6.62 10.33 9.72
C LEU A 139 5.72 9.40 8.89
N PHE A 140 4.63 9.92 8.35
CA PHE A 140 3.70 9.13 7.53
C PHE A 140 3.72 9.56 6.07
N PHE A 141 3.80 8.58 5.21
CA PHE A 141 3.70 8.72 3.76
C PHE A 141 2.83 7.59 3.20
N ARG A 142 2.36 7.74 1.95
CA ARG A 142 1.65 6.67 1.25
C ARG A 142 1.92 6.69 -0.25
N THR A 143 2.16 5.53 -0.81
CA THR A 143 2.34 5.33 -2.25
C THR A 143 1.02 5.12 -3.00
N ALA A 144 -0.09 4.92 -2.27
CA ALA A 144 -1.43 5.00 -2.82
C ALA A 144 -1.99 6.43 -2.72
N PRO A 145 -2.75 6.90 -3.72
CA PRO A 145 -3.43 8.18 -3.68
C PRO A 145 -4.66 8.16 -2.75
N SER A 146 -5.17 9.35 -2.42
CA SER A 146 -6.31 9.51 -1.51
C SER A 146 -7.66 9.14 -2.14
N ASP A 147 -8.57 8.53 -1.35
CA ASP A 147 -9.97 8.31 -1.71
C ASP A 147 -10.74 9.60 -2.03
N ALA A 148 -10.24 10.75 -1.59
CA ALA A 148 -10.79 12.03 -2.03
C ALA A 148 -10.78 12.14 -3.55
N ARG A 149 -9.69 11.72 -4.20
CA ARG A 149 -9.56 11.68 -5.65
C ARG A 149 -10.26 10.47 -6.25
N GLN A 150 -10.17 9.30 -5.62
CA GLN A 150 -10.81 8.08 -6.13
C GLN A 150 -12.33 8.22 -6.19
N GLY A 151 -12.95 8.86 -5.18
CA GLY A 151 -14.37 9.15 -5.18
C GLY A 151 -14.81 10.01 -6.35
N GLU A 152 -14.02 11.04 -6.72
CA GLU A 152 -14.27 11.85 -7.92
C GLU A 152 -14.20 11.01 -9.21
N VAL A 153 -13.16 10.17 -9.33
CA VAL A 153 -12.94 9.31 -10.50
C VAL A 153 -14.09 8.32 -10.67
N LEU A 154 -14.48 7.62 -9.60
CA LEU A 154 -15.59 6.67 -9.64
C LEU A 154 -16.90 7.36 -10.01
N ALA A 155 -17.19 8.52 -9.41
CA ALA A 155 -18.38 9.31 -9.72
C ALA A 155 -18.39 9.76 -11.20
N GLN A 156 -17.27 10.19 -11.73
CA GLN A 156 -17.14 10.57 -13.13
C GLN A 156 -17.41 9.37 -14.05
N ILE A 157 -16.83 8.20 -13.79
CA ILE A 157 -17.03 6.99 -14.61
C ILE A 157 -18.51 6.59 -14.63
N LEU A 158 -19.18 6.58 -13.47
CA LEU A 158 -20.61 6.22 -13.40
C LEU A 158 -21.47 7.20 -14.19
N ASN A 159 -21.17 8.50 -14.11
CA ASN A 159 -21.88 9.52 -14.87
C ASN A 159 -21.65 9.37 -16.40
N GLU A 160 -20.42 9.12 -16.85
CA GLU A 160 -20.09 8.84 -18.26
C GLU A 160 -20.82 7.61 -18.80
N LYS A 161 -21.05 6.61 -17.96
CA LYS A 161 -21.81 5.38 -18.29
C LYS A 161 -23.34 5.57 -18.17
N GLY A 162 -23.81 6.77 -17.78
CA GLY A 162 -25.25 7.11 -17.71
C GLY A 162 -25.94 6.58 -16.46
N ILE A 163 -25.20 6.16 -15.44
CA ILE A 163 -25.75 5.75 -14.14
C ILE A 163 -26.11 7.03 -13.38
N SER A 164 -27.37 7.20 -13.04
CA SER A 164 -27.92 8.43 -12.49
C SER A 164 -28.39 8.33 -11.04
N SER A 165 -28.58 7.11 -10.55
CA SER A 165 -29.01 6.84 -9.18
C SER A 165 -28.30 5.61 -8.61
N VAL A 166 -27.79 5.70 -7.37
CA VAL A 166 -27.10 4.60 -6.72
C VAL A 166 -27.49 4.45 -5.26
N ALA A 167 -27.56 3.19 -4.80
CA ALA A 167 -27.45 2.88 -3.39
C ALA A 167 -25.97 2.71 -3.04
N VAL A 168 -25.53 3.20 -1.89
CA VAL A 168 -24.15 3.10 -1.40
C VAL A 168 -24.10 2.28 -0.14
N THR A 169 -23.16 1.34 -0.09
CA THR A 169 -22.79 0.68 1.17
C THR A 169 -21.26 0.72 1.34
N TYR A 170 -20.81 0.87 2.58
CA TYR A 170 -19.40 1.00 2.87
C TYR A 170 -19.04 0.28 4.18
N THR A 171 -17.83 -0.26 4.26
CA THR A 171 -17.32 -0.86 5.51
C THR A 171 -17.25 0.20 6.61
N ASN A 172 -17.68 -0.15 7.84
CA ASN A 172 -17.80 0.78 8.98
C ASN A 172 -16.45 1.09 9.62
N ASN A 173 -15.57 1.74 8.86
CA ASN A 173 -14.25 2.19 9.32
C ASN A 173 -13.80 3.46 8.57
N ASP A 174 -12.57 3.95 8.85
CA ASP A 174 -12.03 5.19 8.28
C ASP A 174 -11.94 5.14 6.75
N TYR A 175 -11.61 3.98 6.16
CA TYR A 175 -11.57 3.78 4.70
C TYR A 175 -12.96 3.94 4.09
N GLY A 176 -13.88 3.03 4.45
CA GLY A 176 -15.20 3.02 3.83
C GLY A 176 -15.97 4.32 4.01
N LYS A 177 -15.92 4.91 5.23
CA LYS A 177 -16.58 6.18 5.52
C LYS A 177 -15.97 7.33 4.71
N GLY A 178 -14.65 7.45 4.69
CA GLY A 178 -13.96 8.53 3.96
C GLY A 178 -14.19 8.46 2.46
N PHE A 179 -14.13 7.26 1.90
CA PHE A 179 -14.40 7.03 0.48
C PHE A 179 -15.87 7.30 0.13
N ALA A 180 -16.81 6.82 0.94
CA ALA A 180 -18.24 7.07 0.72
C ALA A 180 -18.55 8.57 0.72
N ASP A 181 -18.03 9.34 1.69
CA ASP A 181 -18.22 10.78 1.76
C ASP A 181 -17.69 11.50 0.50
N ALA A 182 -16.50 11.13 0.04
CA ALA A 182 -15.90 11.72 -1.15
C ALA A 182 -16.68 11.37 -2.44
N PHE A 183 -17.04 10.11 -2.61
CA PHE A 183 -17.84 9.64 -3.74
C PHE A 183 -19.22 10.30 -3.80
N GLU A 184 -19.94 10.32 -2.67
CA GLU A 184 -21.29 10.88 -2.60
C GLU A 184 -21.31 12.38 -2.90
N ALA A 185 -20.30 13.11 -2.39
CA ALA A 185 -20.14 14.53 -2.68
C ALA A 185 -19.91 14.76 -4.19
N ALA A 186 -19.00 14.00 -4.80
CA ALA A 186 -18.67 14.12 -6.22
C ALA A 186 -19.84 13.70 -7.12
N PHE A 187 -20.48 12.56 -6.82
CA PHE A 187 -21.60 12.02 -7.61
C PHE A 187 -22.81 12.97 -7.57
N THR A 188 -23.14 13.51 -6.39
CA THR A 188 -24.21 14.48 -6.23
C THR A 188 -23.89 15.79 -6.95
N ALA A 189 -22.65 16.28 -6.88
CA ALA A 189 -22.21 17.49 -7.60
C ALA A 189 -22.30 17.31 -9.12
N ALA A 190 -22.11 16.08 -9.63
CA ALA A 190 -22.29 15.74 -11.04
C ALA A 190 -23.77 15.54 -11.45
N GLY A 191 -24.71 15.70 -10.52
CA GLY A 191 -26.16 15.57 -10.77
C GLY A 191 -26.72 14.17 -10.52
N GLY A 192 -25.94 13.25 -9.98
CA GLY A 192 -26.38 11.93 -9.56
C GLY A 192 -27.21 11.95 -8.26
N THR A 193 -27.94 10.88 -8.03
CA THR A 193 -28.80 10.72 -6.86
C THR A 193 -28.29 9.56 -5.99
N ILE A 194 -28.01 9.82 -4.72
CA ILE A 194 -27.78 8.79 -3.72
C ILE A 194 -29.13 8.41 -3.13
N THR A 195 -29.59 7.18 -3.37
CA THR A 195 -30.90 6.71 -2.89
C THR A 195 -30.84 6.34 -1.41
N THR A 196 -29.72 5.80 -0.98
CA THR A 196 -29.37 5.52 0.42
C THR A 196 -27.85 5.37 0.55
N SER A 197 -27.35 5.62 1.76
CA SER A 197 -25.96 5.34 2.14
C SER A 197 -25.96 4.68 3.51
N ALA A 198 -25.35 3.50 3.62
CA ALA A 198 -25.39 2.71 4.85
C ALA A 198 -24.09 1.94 5.07
N ALA A 199 -23.59 2.02 6.30
CA ALA A 199 -22.44 1.21 6.70
C ALA A 199 -22.80 -0.28 6.84
N HIS A 200 -21.83 -1.14 6.55
CA HIS A 200 -21.86 -2.56 6.90
C HIS A 200 -20.62 -2.93 7.72
N GLU A 201 -20.77 -3.96 8.55
CA GLU A 201 -19.65 -4.49 9.33
C GLU A 201 -19.00 -5.65 8.57
N ASP A 202 -17.66 -5.77 8.68
CA ASP A 202 -16.95 -6.95 8.19
C ASP A 202 -17.11 -8.14 9.17
N GLY A 203 -16.87 -9.36 8.64
CA GLY A 203 -16.90 -10.58 9.45
C GLY A 203 -18.28 -11.07 9.88
N LYS A 204 -19.39 -10.48 9.38
CA LYS A 204 -20.73 -10.98 9.64
C LYS A 204 -21.04 -12.22 8.81
N GLY A 205 -21.80 -13.16 9.40
CA GLY A 205 -22.29 -14.33 8.68
C GLY A 205 -23.58 -14.11 7.87
N ASP A 206 -24.24 -12.95 8.02
CA ASP A 206 -25.52 -12.63 7.36
C ASP A 206 -25.64 -11.11 7.13
N TYR A 207 -25.89 -10.72 5.89
CA TYR A 207 -26.08 -9.34 5.42
C TYR A 207 -27.51 -9.07 4.91
N SER A 208 -28.47 -9.95 5.18
CA SER A 208 -29.84 -9.84 4.64
C SER A 208 -30.56 -8.56 5.06
N ALA A 209 -30.26 -8.03 6.24
CA ALA A 209 -30.85 -6.77 6.72
C ALA A 209 -30.31 -5.56 5.94
N GLU A 210 -28.99 -5.49 5.71
CA GLU A 210 -28.34 -4.45 4.93
C GLU A 210 -28.82 -4.50 3.48
N VAL A 211 -28.78 -5.68 2.85
CA VAL A 211 -29.24 -5.90 1.48
C VAL A 211 -30.71 -5.54 1.32
N GLY A 212 -31.58 -5.92 2.28
CA GLY A 212 -33.01 -5.56 2.27
C GLY A 212 -33.24 -4.04 2.34
N ALA A 213 -32.43 -3.31 3.11
CA ALA A 213 -32.50 -1.84 3.16
C ALA A 213 -32.04 -1.19 1.85
N LEU A 214 -30.93 -1.66 1.28
CA LEU A 214 -30.39 -1.20 0.00
C LEU A 214 -31.38 -1.47 -1.15
N ALA A 215 -31.95 -2.69 -1.21
CA ALA A 215 -32.97 -3.07 -2.20
C ALA A 215 -34.24 -2.21 -2.11
N SER A 216 -34.66 -1.88 -0.88
CA SER A 216 -35.85 -1.02 -0.68
C SER A 216 -35.64 0.41 -1.16
N ALA A 217 -34.40 0.92 -1.10
CA ALA A 217 -34.03 2.23 -1.62
C ALA A 217 -33.87 2.23 -3.14
N GLY A 218 -33.40 1.11 -3.71
CA GLY A 218 -33.19 0.94 -5.16
C GLY A 218 -32.06 1.82 -5.69
N GLY A 219 -31.94 1.87 -7.01
CA GLY A 219 -30.94 2.63 -7.75
C GLY A 219 -30.56 1.90 -9.03
N ASP A 220 -29.87 2.57 -9.95
CA ASP A 220 -29.37 1.98 -11.20
C ASP A 220 -28.19 1.02 -10.92
N ALA A 221 -27.45 1.26 -9.81
CA ALA A 221 -26.35 0.42 -9.37
C ALA A 221 -26.20 0.41 -7.83
N LEU A 222 -25.53 -0.62 -7.32
CA LEU A 222 -25.07 -0.70 -5.95
C LEU A 222 -23.58 -0.38 -5.90
N VAL A 223 -23.20 0.68 -5.19
CA VAL A 223 -21.82 1.04 -4.90
C VAL A 223 -21.40 0.34 -3.62
N VAL A 224 -20.30 -0.45 -3.69
CA VAL A 224 -19.77 -1.20 -2.55
C VAL A 224 -18.34 -0.75 -2.28
N LEU A 225 -18.17 0.04 -1.22
CA LEU A 225 -16.89 0.56 -0.75
C LEU A 225 -16.46 -0.23 0.49
N GLY A 226 -16.01 -1.44 0.25
CA GLY A 226 -15.74 -2.45 1.27
C GLY A 226 -14.50 -3.28 0.96
N TYR A 227 -14.47 -4.47 1.51
CA TYR A 227 -13.37 -5.40 1.37
C TYR A 227 -13.80 -6.72 0.73
N VAL A 228 -12.93 -7.23 -0.17
CA VAL A 228 -13.24 -8.32 -1.10
C VAL A 228 -13.41 -9.68 -0.43
N ASP A 229 -12.74 -9.94 0.70
CA ASP A 229 -12.77 -11.26 1.33
C ASP A 229 -13.85 -11.40 2.40
N GLN A 230 -14.55 -10.31 2.77
CA GLN A 230 -15.56 -10.35 3.85
C GLN A 230 -16.82 -9.54 3.51
N GLY A 231 -17.03 -8.39 4.16
CA GLY A 231 -18.28 -7.64 4.16
C GLY A 231 -18.78 -7.25 2.78
N GLY A 232 -17.89 -6.68 1.96
CA GLY A 232 -18.23 -6.27 0.60
C GLY A 232 -18.70 -7.44 -0.27
N ALA A 233 -17.97 -8.57 -0.24
CA ALA A 233 -18.40 -9.78 -0.94
C ALA A 233 -19.69 -10.38 -0.37
N GLY A 234 -19.92 -10.28 0.95
CA GLY A 234 -21.17 -10.72 1.58
C GLY A 234 -22.38 -9.91 1.12
N ILE A 235 -22.22 -8.60 0.95
CA ILE A 235 -23.27 -7.71 0.39
C ILE A 235 -23.56 -8.07 -1.07
N ILE A 236 -22.55 -8.23 -1.92
CA ILE A 236 -22.72 -8.62 -3.32
C ILE A 236 -23.47 -9.95 -3.42
N GLN A 237 -23.05 -10.96 -2.63
CA GLN A 237 -23.75 -12.26 -2.58
C GLN A 237 -25.23 -12.10 -2.25
N GLY A 238 -25.55 -11.36 -1.20
CA GLY A 238 -26.94 -11.15 -0.81
C GLY A 238 -27.75 -10.39 -1.86
N ALA A 239 -27.13 -9.43 -2.57
CA ALA A 239 -27.77 -8.70 -3.64
C ALA A 239 -28.10 -9.62 -4.83
N LEU A 240 -27.16 -10.49 -5.23
CA LEU A 240 -27.35 -11.49 -6.28
C LEU A 240 -28.43 -12.52 -5.88
N ASP A 241 -28.38 -13.07 -4.68
CA ASP A 241 -29.33 -14.08 -4.18
C ASP A 241 -30.77 -13.56 -4.15
N THR A 242 -30.96 -12.27 -3.93
CA THR A 242 -32.28 -11.62 -3.90
C THR A 242 -32.71 -10.98 -5.22
N GLY A 243 -31.79 -10.86 -6.20
CA GLY A 243 -32.01 -10.09 -7.43
C GLY A 243 -32.24 -8.60 -7.16
N ALA A 244 -31.62 -8.07 -6.10
CA ALA A 244 -31.82 -6.67 -5.69
C ALA A 244 -31.11 -5.67 -6.61
N PHE A 245 -29.94 -6.05 -7.12
CA PHE A 245 -29.13 -5.26 -8.04
C PHE A 245 -28.43 -6.16 -9.05
N ASP A 246 -28.35 -5.70 -10.30
CA ASP A 246 -27.65 -6.36 -11.41
C ASP A 246 -26.37 -5.61 -11.82
N MET A 247 -26.15 -4.41 -11.28
CA MET A 247 -25.00 -3.56 -11.56
C MET A 247 -24.30 -3.18 -10.26
N PHE A 248 -22.98 -3.38 -10.25
CA PHE A 248 -22.14 -3.04 -9.11
C PHE A 248 -21.06 -2.02 -9.49
N ALA A 249 -20.73 -1.13 -8.55
CA ALA A 249 -19.60 -0.23 -8.66
C ALA A 249 -18.73 -0.37 -7.41
N LEU A 250 -17.43 -0.60 -7.59
CA LEU A 250 -16.53 -1.08 -6.56
C LEU A 250 -15.37 -0.13 -6.33
N GLY A 251 -15.00 0.04 -5.06
CA GLY A 251 -13.73 0.64 -4.67
C GLY A 251 -12.57 -0.35 -4.76
N ASP A 252 -11.38 0.16 -4.58
CA ASP A 252 -10.10 -0.55 -4.65
C ASP A 252 -10.00 -1.76 -3.72
N GLY A 253 -10.49 -1.66 -2.49
CA GLY A 253 -10.53 -2.77 -1.53
C GLY A 253 -11.39 -3.97 -1.97
N MET A 254 -12.14 -3.82 -3.05
CA MET A 254 -12.94 -4.89 -3.67
C MET A 254 -12.27 -5.49 -4.91
N ILE A 255 -11.15 -4.93 -5.40
CA ILE A 255 -10.51 -5.36 -6.65
C ILE A 255 -9.46 -6.42 -6.35
N GLY A 256 -9.68 -7.62 -6.86
CA GLY A 256 -8.78 -8.76 -6.72
C GLY A 256 -9.39 -10.02 -7.32
N ASP A 257 -8.53 -11.03 -7.55
CA ASP A 257 -8.94 -12.30 -8.17
C ASP A 257 -10.01 -13.04 -7.36
N SER A 258 -9.97 -12.92 -6.02
CA SER A 258 -10.97 -13.53 -5.13
C SER A 258 -12.40 -13.06 -5.42
N LEU A 259 -12.59 -11.85 -5.99
CA LEU A 259 -13.89 -11.37 -6.43
C LEU A 259 -14.44 -12.23 -7.57
N THR A 260 -13.65 -12.40 -8.63
CA THR A 260 -14.07 -13.16 -9.82
C THR A 260 -14.03 -14.68 -9.59
N ASP A 261 -13.13 -15.17 -8.76
CA ASP A 261 -13.12 -16.56 -8.31
C ASP A 261 -14.43 -16.95 -7.59
N ARG A 262 -14.99 -15.99 -6.84
CA ARG A 262 -16.24 -16.19 -6.08
C ARG A 262 -17.48 -16.05 -6.93
N PHE A 263 -17.55 -15.04 -7.78
CA PHE A 263 -18.79 -14.64 -8.46
C PHE A 263 -18.82 -14.93 -9.96
N GLY A 264 -17.63 -15.04 -10.58
CA GLY A 264 -17.51 -15.29 -12.01
C GLY A 264 -18.35 -14.32 -12.85
N ALA A 265 -19.10 -14.84 -13.80
CA ALA A 265 -19.95 -14.07 -14.71
C ALA A 265 -21.23 -13.50 -14.06
N ASP A 266 -21.57 -13.86 -12.83
CA ASP A 266 -22.75 -13.33 -12.14
C ASP A 266 -22.63 -11.82 -11.85
N ILE A 267 -21.41 -11.29 -11.92
CA ILE A 267 -21.11 -9.87 -11.75
C ILE A 267 -20.58 -9.20 -13.03
N ASP A 268 -20.84 -9.76 -14.20
CA ASP A 268 -20.43 -9.16 -15.47
C ASP A 268 -21.04 -7.75 -15.62
N GLY A 269 -20.23 -6.82 -16.11
CA GLY A 269 -20.59 -5.42 -16.21
C GLY A 269 -20.25 -4.59 -14.97
N THR A 270 -19.79 -5.21 -13.88
CA THR A 270 -19.27 -4.50 -12.71
C THR A 270 -18.19 -3.50 -13.12
N ILE A 271 -18.26 -2.31 -12.52
CA ILE A 271 -17.29 -1.23 -12.68
C ILE A 271 -16.46 -1.17 -11.42
N GLY A 272 -15.14 -0.97 -11.54
CA GLY A 272 -14.26 -0.81 -10.38
C GLY A 272 -13.20 0.25 -10.63
N THR A 273 -12.64 0.76 -9.56
CA THR A 273 -11.45 1.62 -9.61
C THR A 273 -10.45 1.17 -8.56
N ALA A 274 -9.16 1.20 -8.90
CA ALA A 274 -8.07 1.06 -7.96
C ALA A 274 -6.88 1.91 -8.40
N PRO A 275 -5.96 2.27 -7.50
CA PRO A 275 -4.70 2.88 -7.90
C PRO A 275 -4.02 2.08 -9.02
N GLY A 276 -3.44 2.79 -9.98
CA GLY A 276 -2.78 2.13 -11.10
C GLY A 276 -2.53 3.10 -12.27
N SER A 277 -1.48 2.82 -13.03
CA SER A 277 -1.05 3.63 -14.17
C SER A 277 -0.52 2.74 -15.29
N ASP A 278 -0.62 3.22 -16.55
CA ASP A 278 0.04 2.59 -17.69
C ASP A 278 1.41 3.26 -17.90
N ASN A 279 2.37 2.87 -17.06
CA ASN A 279 3.73 3.40 -17.12
C ASN A 279 4.77 2.28 -17.36
N GLU A 280 5.98 2.69 -17.74
CA GLU A 280 7.10 1.76 -17.99
C GLU A 280 7.48 0.99 -16.72
N GLY A 281 7.48 1.66 -15.57
CA GLY A 281 7.83 1.05 -14.28
C GLY A 281 6.92 -0.12 -13.91
N GLY A 282 5.61 0.03 -14.09
CA GLY A 282 4.64 -1.04 -13.85
C GLY A 282 4.86 -2.27 -14.73
N GLN A 283 5.20 -2.08 -16.00
CA GLN A 283 5.50 -3.17 -16.93
C GLN A 283 6.80 -3.91 -16.55
N ILE A 284 7.83 -3.15 -16.13
CA ILE A 284 9.08 -3.72 -15.64
C ILE A 284 8.84 -4.50 -14.36
N PHE A 285 8.12 -3.90 -13.38
CA PHE A 285 7.80 -4.55 -12.12
C PHE A 285 7.01 -5.85 -12.34
N ALA A 286 5.96 -5.84 -13.16
CA ALA A 286 5.18 -7.03 -13.47
C ALA A 286 6.04 -8.15 -14.05
N THR A 287 6.99 -7.81 -14.96
CA THR A 287 7.93 -8.78 -15.53
C THR A 287 8.89 -9.36 -14.48
N MET A 288 9.39 -8.51 -13.57
CA MET A 288 10.28 -8.93 -12.48
C MET A 288 9.55 -9.85 -11.49
N ALA A 289 8.32 -9.50 -11.14
CA ALA A 289 7.46 -10.25 -10.24
C ALA A 289 7.12 -11.62 -10.81
N GLU A 290 6.74 -11.70 -12.11
CA GLU A 290 6.50 -12.97 -12.80
C GLU A 290 7.75 -13.86 -12.75
N GLY A 291 8.94 -13.31 -13.00
CA GLY A 291 10.21 -14.01 -12.89
C GLY A 291 10.49 -14.59 -11.49
N ALA A 292 9.92 -13.98 -10.46
CA ALA A 292 9.98 -14.41 -9.06
C ALA A 292 8.79 -15.34 -8.66
N GLY A 293 7.84 -15.56 -9.55
CA GLY A 293 6.64 -16.36 -9.27
C GLY A 293 5.58 -15.61 -8.46
N ILE A 294 5.55 -14.28 -8.57
CA ILE A 294 4.64 -13.37 -7.87
C ILE A 294 3.71 -12.74 -8.90
N ASP A 295 2.46 -12.53 -8.54
CA ASP A 295 1.55 -11.72 -9.33
C ASP A 295 1.84 -10.22 -9.14
N GLY A 296 2.61 -9.64 -10.07
CA GLY A 296 2.94 -8.22 -10.09
C GLY A 296 1.82 -7.31 -10.60
N THR A 297 0.68 -7.89 -11.05
CA THR A 297 -0.50 -7.14 -11.48
C THR A 297 -1.55 -7.02 -10.37
N SER A 298 -1.35 -7.74 -9.26
CA SER A 298 -2.19 -7.61 -8.08
C SER A 298 -2.18 -6.19 -7.53
N VAL A 299 -3.36 -5.69 -7.18
CA VAL A 299 -3.53 -4.35 -6.61
C VAL A 299 -2.60 -4.16 -5.41
N TYR A 300 -1.92 -3.02 -5.37
CA TYR A 300 -0.96 -2.63 -4.32
C TYR A 300 0.38 -3.39 -4.26
N ALA A 301 0.63 -4.36 -5.16
CA ALA A 301 1.93 -5.02 -5.22
C ALA A 301 3.05 -4.04 -5.61
N GLY A 302 2.81 -3.19 -6.62
CA GLY A 302 3.72 -2.14 -7.07
C GLY A 302 3.92 -1.06 -6.01
N GLU A 303 2.83 -0.58 -5.41
CA GLU A 303 2.85 0.41 -4.33
C GLU A 303 3.65 -0.09 -3.11
N SER A 304 3.58 -1.39 -2.82
CA SER A 304 4.35 -2.01 -1.73
C SER A 304 5.85 -2.06 -2.02
N TYR A 305 6.22 -2.36 -3.28
CA TYR A 305 7.60 -2.28 -3.75
C TYR A 305 8.14 -0.85 -3.61
N ASP A 306 7.37 0.14 -4.06
CA ASP A 306 7.75 1.55 -4.01
C ASP A 306 7.86 2.06 -2.58
N ALA A 307 6.93 1.70 -1.70
CA ALA A 307 6.97 2.07 -0.28
C ALA A 307 8.25 1.57 0.42
N ALA A 308 8.63 0.31 0.16
CA ALA A 308 9.85 -0.26 0.70
C ALA A 308 11.11 0.40 0.12
N ALA A 309 11.14 0.63 -1.19
CA ALA A 309 12.24 1.28 -1.88
C ALA A 309 12.50 2.71 -1.37
N LEU A 310 11.43 3.51 -1.22
CA LEU A 310 11.52 4.89 -0.71
C LEU A 310 12.12 4.94 0.70
N ILE A 311 11.69 4.07 1.62
CA ILE A 311 12.27 3.99 2.96
C ILE A 311 13.77 3.70 2.88
N LEU A 312 14.18 2.71 2.09
CA LEU A 312 15.57 2.27 2.02
C LEU A 312 16.47 3.29 1.33
N LEU A 313 16.01 3.91 0.24
CA LEU A 313 16.76 4.97 -0.44
C LEU A 313 16.91 6.21 0.44
N ALA A 314 15.87 6.57 1.20
CA ALA A 314 15.94 7.66 2.17
C ALA A 314 16.94 7.40 3.29
N MET A 315 16.98 6.18 3.83
CA MET A 315 18.02 5.76 4.79
C MET A 315 19.42 5.87 4.19
N ALA A 316 19.61 5.44 2.93
CA ALA A 316 20.88 5.53 2.25
C ALA A 316 21.33 6.99 2.05
N LYS A 317 20.41 7.88 1.62
CA LYS A 317 20.68 9.31 1.42
C LYS A 317 21.02 10.02 2.72
N ALA A 318 20.31 9.73 3.79
CA ALA A 318 20.59 10.26 5.12
C ALA A 318 21.84 9.64 5.78
N GLY A 319 22.30 8.46 5.32
CA GLY A 319 23.35 7.68 5.98
C GLY A 319 22.97 7.23 7.40
N SER A 320 21.67 7.10 7.68
CA SER A 320 21.11 6.79 8.99
C SER A 320 19.83 5.98 8.85
N SER A 321 19.59 5.06 9.79
CA SER A 321 18.35 4.29 9.91
C SER A 321 17.39 4.86 10.97
N ALA A 322 17.71 6.00 11.57
CA ALA A 322 16.83 6.68 12.51
C ALA A 322 15.77 7.51 11.74
N GLY A 323 14.49 7.29 12.02
CA GLY A 323 13.39 7.96 11.30
C GLY A 323 13.50 9.49 11.29
N SER A 324 13.96 10.11 12.39
CA SER A 324 14.19 11.55 12.46
C SER A 324 15.18 12.07 11.43
N ASP A 325 16.12 11.24 11.01
CA ASP A 325 17.22 11.65 10.13
C ASP A 325 16.84 11.50 8.66
N TYR A 326 16.05 10.46 8.29
CA TYR A 326 15.76 10.16 6.90
C TYR A 326 14.35 10.55 6.44
N LYS A 327 13.41 10.85 7.34
CA LYS A 327 12.03 11.22 6.94
C LYS A 327 11.98 12.41 5.97
N GLY A 328 12.89 13.37 6.11
CA GLY A 328 12.98 14.54 5.24
C GLY A 328 13.49 14.25 3.82
N GLU A 329 14.13 13.09 3.62
CA GLU A 329 14.68 12.70 2.32
C GLU A 329 13.67 12.01 1.40
N ILE A 330 12.51 11.56 1.95
CA ILE A 330 11.54 10.74 1.21
C ILE A 330 10.93 11.52 0.04
N ILE A 331 10.48 12.75 0.30
CA ILE A 331 9.89 13.61 -0.75
C ILE A 331 10.92 13.96 -1.83
N ASP A 332 12.16 14.25 -1.43
CA ASP A 332 13.23 14.59 -2.37
C ASP A 332 13.63 13.41 -3.27
N ILE A 333 13.53 12.19 -2.76
CA ILE A 333 13.81 10.97 -3.54
C ILE A 333 12.66 10.63 -4.48
N ALA A 334 11.42 10.83 -4.04
CA ALA A 334 10.24 10.49 -4.83
C ALA A 334 9.96 11.47 -5.98
N ASN A 335 10.65 12.63 -6.01
CA ASN A 335 10.34 13.70 -6.94
C ASN A 335 11.58 14.24 -7.66
N ALA A 336 11.38 14.73 -8.89
CA ALA A 336 12.39 15.48 -9.63
C ALA A 336 12.83 16.76 -8.85
N PRO A 337 14.09 17.22 -9.03
CA PRO A 337 15.02 16.78 -10.08
C PRO A 337 15.88 15.59 -9.67
N GLY A 338 16.26 14.74 -10.62
CA GLY A 338 17.18 13.64 -10.39
C GLY A 338 17.29 12.72 -11.59
N GLU A 339 18.11 11.69 -11.46
CA GLU A 339 18.14 10.59 -12.44
C GLU A 339 16.93 9.69 -12.24
N PRO A 340 16.10 9.42 -13.26
CA PRO A 340 14.97 8.52 -13.15
C PRO A 340 15.40 7.11 -12.74
N ILE A 341 14.71 6.55 -11.74
CA ILE A 341 14.96 5.21 -11.20
C ILE A 341 13.70 4.35 -11.33
N LEU A 342 13.85 3.25 -12.05
CA LEU A 342 12.80 2.27 -12.30
C LEU A 342 13.02 0.99 -11.47
N PRO A 343 12.04 0.09 -11.37
CA PRO A 343 12.21 -1.19 -10.68
C PRO A 343 13.41 -1.98 -11.22
N GLY A 344 14.19 -2.60 -10.35
CA GLY A 344 15.45 -3.29 -10.70
C GLY A 344 16.66 -2.37 -10.78
N GLU A 345 16.52 -1.07 -10.57
CA GLU A 345 17.61 -0.08 -10.62
C GLU A 345 17.98 0.47 -9.23
N LEU A 346 17.56 -0.16 -8.12
CA LEU A 346 17.84 0.38 -6.78
C LEU A 346 19.35 0.42 -6.48
N SER A 347 20.14 -0.54 -6.96
CA SER A 347 21.61 -0.47 -6.87
C SER A 347 22.20 0.73 -7.62
N LYS A 348 21.63 1.12 -8.77
CA LYS A 348 22.00 2.34 -9.51
C LYS A 348 21.68 3.59 -8.69
N ALA A 349 20.48 3.63 -8.08
CA ALA A 349 20.08 4.74 -7.21
C ALA A 349 21.03 4.88 -6.00
N LEU A 350 21.37 3.78 -5.34
CA LEU A 350 22.32 3.77 -4.22
C LEU A 350 23.71 4.30 -4.64
N GLN A 351 24.20 3.93 -5.82
CA GLN A 351 25.48 4.45 -6.33
C GLN A 351 25.41 5.96 -6.58
N ILE A 352 24.32 6.47 -7.20
CA ILE A 352 24.14 7.91 -7.45
C ILE A 352 24.12 8.68 -6.12
N ILE A 353 23.35 8.20 -5.14
CA ILE A 353 23.26 8.79 -3.80
C ILE A 353 24.65 8.80 -3.12
N ALA A 354 25.40 7.70 -3.18
CA ALA A 354 26.73 7.60 -2.60
C ALA A 354 27.75 8.57 -3.25
N ASP A 355 27.57 8.87 -4.54
CA ASP A 355 28.38 9.86 -5.26
C ASP A 355 27.91 11.31 -5.03
N GLY A 356 26.86 11.53 -4.24
CA GLY A 356 26.28 12.84 -3.90
C GLY A 356 25.39 13.41 -5.00
N GLY A 357 24.86 12.57 -5.91
CA GLY A 357 23.87 12.94 -6.91
C GLY A 357 22.43 12.81 -6.40
N ASP A 358 21.51 13.36 -7.20
CA ASP A 358 20.07 13.28 -6.93
C ASP A 358 19.40 12.21 -7.81
N VAL A 359 18.40 11.55 -7.26
CA VAL A 359 17.55 10.57 -7.94
C VAL A 359 16.11 11.07 -7.99
N ASP A 360 15.40 10.66 -9.04
CA ASP A 360 13.96 10.83 -9.25
C ASP A 360 13.36 9.42 -9.27
N TYR A 361 12.92 8.94 -8.10
CA TYR A 361 12.42 7.59 -7.97
C TYR A 361 11.01 7.48 -8.53
N GLN A 362 10.88 6.88 -9.70
CA GLN A 362 9.60 6.65 -10.36
C GLN A 362 8.98 5.29 -9.98
N GLY A 363 9.81 4.30 -9.68
CA GLY A 363 9.38 3.00 -9.20
C GLY A 363 8.40 2.27 -10.12
N ALA A 364 7.59 1.39 -9.52
CA ALA A 364 6.59 0.59 -10.21
C ALA A 364 5.34 1.41 -10.58
N THR A 365 4.96 2.39 -9.75
CA THR A 365 3.70 3.12 -9.91
C THR A 365 3.86 4.47 -10.60
N GLY A 366 5.09 4.91 -10.88
CA GLY A 366 5.38 6.29 -11.28
C GLY A 366 5.12 7.22 -10.11
N VAL A 367 5.58 6.81 -8.92
CA VAL A 367 5.29 7.51 -7.68
C VAL A 367 5.86 8.92 -7.67
N GLU A 368 4.98 9.88 -7.46
CA GLU A 368 5.29 11.29 -7.22
C GLU A 368 4.55 11.68 -5.95
N LEU A 369 5.27 12.07 -4.92
CA LEU A 369 4.67 12.42 -3.64
C LEU A 369 4.39 13.92 -3.57
N VAL A 370 3.14 14.26 -3.35
CA VAL A 370 2.69 15.63 -3.08
C VAL A 370 2.46 15.84 -1.59
N GLU A 371 2.42 17.10 -1.16
CA GLU A 371 2.06 17.42 0.24
C GLU A 371 0.68 16.84 0.58
N PRO A 372 0.50 16.22 1.75
CA PRO A 372 1.46 16.14 2.88
C PRO A 372 2.39 14.90 2.86
N GLY A 373 2.52 14.15 1.79
CA GLY A 373 3.35 12.93 1.69
C GLY A 373 2.57 11.77 1.06
N GLU A 374 1.64 12.10 0.15
CA GLU A 374 0.80 11.11 -0.53
C GLU A 374 1.03 11.11 -2.04
N ALA A 375 0.83 9.96 -2.67
CA ALA A 375 0.95 9.87 -4.12
C ALA A 375 -0.09 10.74 -4.82
N ALA A 376 0.35 11.49 -5.84
CA ALA A 376 -0.55 12.25 -6.71
C ALA A 376 -1.51 11.33 -7.46
N GLY A 377 -1.01 10.20 -7.92
CA GLY A 377 -1.69 9.01 -8.41
C GLY A 377 -2.62 9.14 -9.60
N SER A 378 -2.76 8.03 -10.27
CA SER A 378 -3.78 7.74 -11.27
C SER A 378 -4.54 6.48 -10.87
N TYR A 379 -5.65 6.23 -11.56
CA TYR A 379 -6.52 5.09 -11.26
C TYR A 379 -6.76 4.25 -12.51
N ALA A 380 -6.66 2.94 -12.36
CA ALA A 380 -7.16 1.99 -13.34
C ALA A 380 -8.68 1.88 -13.22
N GLU A 381 -9.36 1.94 -14.35
CA GLU A 381 -10.78 1.61 -14.47
C GLU A 381 -10.91 0.12 -14.80
N TYR A 382 -11.61 -0.62 -13.96
CA TYR A 382 -11.85 -2.05 -14.11
C TYR A 382 -13.27 -2.35 -14.57
N THR A 383 -13.43 -3.47 -15.27
CA THR A 383 -14.72 -4.11 -15.49
C THR A 383 -14.59 -5.62 -15.36
N VAL A 384 -15.70 -6.28 -15.00
CA VAL A 384 -15.80 -7.73 -15.08
C VAL A 384 -16.46 -8.08 -16.41
N GLN A 385 -15.81 -8.93 -17.19
CA GLN A 385 -16.33 -9.41 -18.48
C GLN A 385 -16.02 -10.90 -18.65
N ASP A 386 -17.02 -11.69 -19.01
CA ASP A 386 -16.93 -13.13 -19.13
C ASP A 386 -16.36 -13.80 -17.85
N GLY A 387 -16.71 -13.24 -16.68
CA GLY A 387 -16.26 -13.69 -15.37
C GLY A 387 -14.82 -13.36 -15.03
N ALA A 388 -14.16 -12.48 -15.78
CA ALA A 388 -12.78 -12.06 -15.53
C ALA A 388 -12.68 -10.55 -15.31
N LEU A 389 -11.84 -10.15 -14.38
CA LEU A 389 -11.52 -8.75 -14.11
C LEU A 389 -10.55 -8.22 -15.17
N SER A 390 -10.81 -7.04 -15.73
CA SER A 390 -9.99 -6.45 -16.78
C SER A 390 -9.87 -4.94 -16.60
N VAL A 391 -8.68 -4.39 -16.85
CA VAL A 391 -8.45 -2.95 -16.93
C VAL A 391 -8.94 -2.47 -18.30
N VAL A 392 -9.80 -1.45 -18.31
CA VAL A 392 -10.36 -0.87 -19.53
C VAL A 392 -9.88 0.55 -19.82
N GLY A 393 -9.18 1.17 -18.89
CA GLY A 393 -8.58 2.49 -19.05
C GLY A 393 -7.90 2.98 -17.78
N TYR A 394 -7.30 4.16 -17.89
CA TYR A 394 -6.65 4.86 -16.77
C TYR A 394 -7.20 6.30 -16.69
N ARG A 395 -7.23 6.84 -15.45
CA ARG A 395 -7.82 8.15 -15.16
C ARG A 395 -6.86 9.02 -14.34
#